data_70064c3c4dcedca4fa28c7d83a53e0cb
#
_entry.id   70064c3c4dcedca4fa28c7d83a53e0cb
#
_cell.length_a   1.000
_cell.length_b   1.000
_cell.length_c   1.000
_cell.angle_alpha   90.00
_cell.angle_beta   90.00
_cell.angle_gamma   90.00
#
_symmetry.space_group_name_H-M   'P 1'
#
loop_
_entity.id
_entity.type
_entity.pdbx_description
1 polymer ?
#
loop_
_entity_poly.entity_id
_entity_poly.type
_entity_poly.pdbx_seq_one_letter_code
_entity_poly.pdbx_strand_id
1 'polypeptide(L)'
;EVLHTVRISPFFVDPYEVTQEAYEAVMGSNPSAHRGKRLPVENVTWLDAVKYCNALSVKKGLEPVYTITGEAVAWNRKASGYRLLTEAEWEYAARAGTKTIFNVGNQVSGDDVNFEGTYPYLIEENYVSQKDPSVRAGRYRGQTIAVDELKPNAFGLYHTHGNVSEWVFDYYGPYDTQKTSDPAGPESGTYRVNRGGSYIDFGKHLRSAYRSATNPADPDPNLGFRICRNAQPLDTVVATAAPFRIAMPAHPRVLVAYFSSSGNTKRAAELLSKNLGCDLFPITMKHPYQGNIYKVSQEDLYKGY
;
A
#
# COMPACT_ATOMS: atom_id res chain seq x y z
N GLU A 1 -4.04 -20.33 6.87
CA GLU A 1 -4.85 -19.13 6.59
C GLU A 1 -6.13 -19.56 5.88
N VAL A 2 -7.28 -18.99 6.28
CA VAL A 2 -8.57 -19.33 5.69
C VAL A 2 -8.87 -18.37 4.56
N LEU A 3 -8.94 -18.89 3.33
CA LEU A 3 -9.32 -18.09 2.17
C LEU A 3 -10.79 -17.66 2.29
N HIS A 4 -11.04 -16.37 2.26
CA HIS A 4 -12.37 -15.78 2.28
C HIS A 4 -12.43 -14.53 1.41
N THR A 5 -13.63 -14.14 1.00
CA THR A 5 -13.83 -12.96 0.15
C THR A 5 -14.22 -11.77 1.02
N VAL A 6 -13.55 -10.65 0.80
CA VAL A 6 -13.88 -9.38 1.43
C VAL A 6 -14.10 -8.30 0.37
N ARG A 7 -14.93 -7.32 0.71
CA ARG A 7 -15.10 -6.08 -0.04
C ARG A 7 -14.30 -4.99 0.66
N ILE A 8 -13.52 -4.25 -0.09
CA ILE A 8 -12.73 -3.13 0.40
C ILE A 8 -13.22 -1.85 -0.28
N SER A 9 -13.54 -0.84 0.51
CA SER A 9 -13.88 0.50 0.03
C SER A 9 -12.66 1.17 -0.60
N PRO A 10 -12.85 2.09 -1.56
CA PRO A 10 -11.73 2.80 -2.18
C PRO A 10 -10.89 3.56 -1.17
N PHE A 11 -9.58 3.47 -1.29
CA PHE A 11 -8.62 4.19 -0.47
C PHE A 11 -7.40 4.61 -1.29
N PHE A 12 -6.69 5.63 -0.83
CA PHE A 12 -5.37 5.99 -1.32
C PHE A 12 -4.31 5.38 -0.44
N VAL A 13 -3.26 4.83 -1.02
CA VAL A 13 -2.13 4.25 -0.30
C VAL A 13 -0.84 4.91 -0.78
N ASP A 14 0.09 5.15 0.14
CA ASP A 14 1.42 5.62 -0.22
C ASP A 14 2.17 4.50 -0.95
N PRO A 15 2.80 4.76 -2.11
CA PRO A 15 3.59 3.78 -2.83
C PRO A 15 4.79 3.26 -2.02
N TYR A 16 5.23 4.00 -1.03
CA TYR A 16 6.42 3.72 -0.23
C TYR A 16 6.10 3.44 1.23
N GLU A 17 6.97 2.69 1.90
CA GLU A 17 7.10 2.71 3.35
C GLU A 17 7.40 4.15 3.80
N VAL A 18 6.97 4.56 5.00
CA VAL A 18 7.29 5.91 5.50
C VAL A 18 8.80 6.06 5.66
N THR A 19 9.38 7.06 5.01
CA THR A 19 10.83 7.31 5.07
C THR A 19 11.24 7.95 6.38
N GLN A 20 12.51 7.77 6.77
CA GLN A 20 13.08 8.44 7.96
C GLN A 20 13.00 9.96 7.86
N GLU A 21 13.27 10.54 6.68
CA GLU A 21 13.14 11.98 6.47
C GLU A 21 11.71 12.48 6.68
N ALA A 22 10.72 11.75 6.16
CA ALA A 22 9.31 12.10 6.33
C ALA A 22 8.86 11.95 7.79
N TYR A 23 9.29 10.88 8.45
CA TYR A 23 8.98 10.64 9.85
C TYR A 23 9.58 11.75 10.75
N GLU A 24 10.86 12.04 10.60
CA GLU A 24 11.55 13.06 11.36
C GLU A 24 10.95 14.46 11.13
N ALA A 25 10.57 14.79 9.90
CA ALA A 25 9.92 16.06 9.56
C ALA A 25 8.55 16.26 10.25
N VAL A 26 7.88 15.16 10.65
CA VAL A 26 6.57 15.19 11.31
C VAL A 26 6.71 15.06 12.83
N MET A 27 7.56 14.14 13.29
CA MET A 27 7.68 13.75 14.71
C MET A 27 8.82 14.46 15.44
N GLY A 28 9.74 15.11 14.71
CA GLY A 28 10.89 15.82 15.28
C GLY A 28 12.06 14.92 15.70
N SER A 29 11.96 13.61 15.52
CA SER A 29 13.01 12.63 15.86
C SER A 29 12.99 11.45 14.92
N ASN A 30 14.11 10.73 14.84
CA ASN A 30 14.24 9.51 14.03
C ASN A 30 14.74 8.37 14.95
N PRO A 31 13.92 7.35 15.25
CA PRO A 31 14.29 6.23 16.12
C PRO A 31 15.08 5.13 15.42
N SER A 32 15.16 5.16 14.10
CA SER A 32 15.70 4.05 13.28
C SER A 32 17.13 3.67 13.65
N ALA A 33 17.43 2.39 13.65
CA ALA A 33 18.76 1.85 13.84
C ALA A 33 19.66 2.01 12.59
N HIS A 34 19.11 1.72 11.41
CA HIS A 34 19.78 1.99 10.13
C HIS A 34 19.52 3.43 9.72
N ARG A 35 20.55 4.18 9.38
CA ARG A 35 20.43 5.62 9.13
C ARG A 35 20.51 5.98 7.65
N GLY A 36 19.49 6.68 7.14
CA GLY A 36 19.45 7.21 5.79
C GLY A 36 18.11 7.85 5.45
N LYS A 37 18.12 9.04 4.87
CA LYS A 37 16.91 9.84 4.61
C LYS A 37 15.83 9.07 3.85
N ARG A 38 16.23 8.29 2.84
CA ARG A 38 15.35 7.52 1.97
C ARG A 38 15.13 6.07 2.43
N LEU A 39 15.74 5.65 3.53
CA LEU A 39 15.44 4.37 4.15
C LEU A 39 14.06 4.43 4.83
N PRO A 40 13.36 3.29 4.97
CA PRO A 40 12.14 3.25 5.75
C PRO A 40 12.45 3.61 7.21
N VAL A 41 11.52 4.30 7.87
CA VAL A 41 11.57 4.40 9.31
C VAL A 41 11.29 3.03 9.91
N GLU A 42 12.08 2.63 10.89
CA GLU A 42 11.93 1.41 11.66
C GLU A 42 12.21 1.68 13.14
N ASN A 43 12.09 0.67 13.97
CA ASN A 43 12.24 0.83 15.41
C ASN A 43 11.19 1.75 16.02
N VAL A 44 9.98 1.66 15.50
CA VAL A 44 8.77 2.39 15.91
C VAL A 44 7.75 1.43 16.49
N THR A 45 7.10 1.83 17.58
CA THR A 45 5.95 1.13 18.13
C THR A 45 4.71 1.31 17.24
N TRP A 46 3.71 0.46 17.41
CA TRP A 46 2.43 0.64 16.73
C TRP A 46 1.78 2.00 17.08
N LEU A 47 1.89 2.42 18.34
CA LEU A 47 1.37 3.70 18.79
C LEU A 47 2.11 4.89 18.18
N ASP A 48 3.42 4.77 17.93
CA ASP A 48 4.19 5.81 17.23
C ASP A 48 3.74 5.96 15.79
N ALA A 49 3.45 4.86 15.09
CA ALA A 49 2.90 4.89 13.74
C ALA A 49 1.50 5.55 13.72
N VAL A 50 0.65 5.27 14.69
CA VAL A 50 -0.67 5.90 14.85
C VAL A 50 -0.53 7.41 15.13
N LYS A 51 0.36 7.80 16.03
CA LYS A 51 0.66 9.21 16.33
C LYS A 51 1.18 9.95 15.10
N TYR A 52 2.07 9.32 14.33
CA TYR A 52 2.55 9.88 13.07
C TYR A 52 1.40 10.16 12.10
N CYS A 53 0.48 9.21 11.91
CA CYS A 53 -0.69 9.40 11.04
C CYS A 53 -1.52 10.63 11.46
N ASN A 54 -1.78 10.80 12.75
CA ASN A 54 -2.51 11.95 13.26
C ASN A 54 -1.72 13.26 13.07
N ALA A 55 -0.44 13.27 13.42
CA ALA A 55 0.40 14.46 13.29
C ALA A 55 0.54 14.91 11.84
N LEU A 56 0.71 13.95 10.91
CA LEU A 56 0.74 14.23 9.48
C LEU A 56 -0.61 14.77 9.00
N SER A 57 -1.74 14.22 9.49
CA SER A 57 -3.07 14.70 9.14
C SER A 57 -3.25 16.16 9.52
N VAL A 58 -2.91 16.54 10.76
CA VAL A 58 -2.93 17.93 11.21
C VAL A 58 -2.03 18.82 10.34
N LYS A 59 -0.81 18.39 10.08
CA LYS A 59 0.15 19.13 9.23
C LYS A 59 -0.36 19.36 7.81
N LYS A 60 -1.23 18.46 7.31
CA LYS A 60 -1.85 18.55 5.98
C LYS A 60 -3.24 19.20 5.98
N GLY A 61 -3.71 19.70 7.12
CA GLY A 61 -5.04 20.32 7.27
C GLY A 61 -6.19 19.31 7.16
N LEU A 62 -5.93 18.03 7.46
CA LEU A 62 -6.93 16.96 7.44
C LEU A 62 -7.39 16.64 8.86
N GLU A 63 -8.61 16.09 8.99
CA GLU A 63 -9.13 15.63 10.28
C GLU A 63 -8.40 14.37 10.73
N PRO A 64 -7.73 14.35 11.91
CA PRO A 64 -7.11 13.15 12.45
C PRO A 64 -8.11 12.01 12.62
N VAL A 65 -7.72 10.79 12.26
CA VAL A 65 -8.61 9.63 12.28
C VAL A 65 -8.62 8.92 13.63
N TYR A 66 -7.59 9.10 14.45
CA TYR A 66 -7.46 8.38 15.71
C TYR A 66 -7.65 9.29 16.90
N THR A 67 -8.49 8.83 17.85
CA THR A 67 -8.53 9.38 19.22
C THR A 67 -7.68 8.49 20.11
N ILE A 68 -6.64 9.07 20.74
CA ILE A 68 -5.67 8.35 21.56
C ILE A 68 -5.89 8.74 23.02
N THR A 69 -6.17 7.75 23.89
CA THR A 69 -6.34 7.94 25.32
C THR A 69 -5.47 6.91 26.05
N GLY A 70 -4.27 7.34 26.48
CA GLY A 70 -3.24 6.43 26.96
C GLY A 70 -2.82 5.46 25.84
N GLU A 71 -2.98 4.17 26.06
CA GLU A 71 -2.71 3.12 25.08
C GLU A 71 -3.94 2.78 24.20
N ALA A 72 -5.12 3.24 24.60
CA ALA A 72 -6.34 2.99 23.84
C ALA A 72 -6.43 3.91 22.62
N VAL A 73 -6.75 3.32 21.47
CA VAL A 73 -6.90 4.01 20.20
C VAL A 73 -8.27 3.70 19.61
N ALA A 74 -9.09 4.72 19.46
CA ALA A 74 -10.34 4.66 18.72
C ALA A 74 -10.17 5.24 17.33
N TRP A 75 -10.78 4.62 16.32
CA TRP A 75 -10.70 5.04 14.92
C TRP A 75 -12.03 5.63 14.43
N ASN A 76 -12.02 6.91 14.06
CA ASN A 76 -13.10 7.54 13.31
C ASN A 76 -12.96 7.20 11.81
N ARG A 77 -13.71 6.20 11.35
CA ARG A 77 -13.67 5.74 9.95
C ARG A 77 -14.15 6.76 8.92
N LYS A 78 -14.80 7.86 9.37
CA LYS A 78 -15.32 8.93 8.48
C LYS A 78 -14.33 10.07 8.30
N ALA A 79 -13.33 10.18 9.16
CA ALA A 79 -12.34 11.24 9.09
C ALA A 79 -11.47 11.13 7.83
N SER A 80 -10.99 12.27 7.34
CA SER A 80 -10.25 12.39 6.06
C SER A 80 -8.75 12.18 6.18
N GLY A 81 -8.23 12.04 7.39
CA GLY A 81 -6.80 11.99 7.68
C GLY A 81 -6.11 10.70 7.26
N TYR A 82 -4.81 10.68 7.48
CA TYR A 82 -3.97 9.51 7.27
C TYR A 82 -4.17 8.47 8.37
N ARG A 83 -3.98 7.22 8.01
CA ARG A 83 -4.11 6.07 8.88
C ARG A 83 -3.21 4.91 8.45
N LEU A 84 -3.06 3.92 9.30
CA LEU A 84 -2.54 2.62 8.91
C LEU A 84 -3.55 1.91 8.01
N LEU A 85 -3.06 1.04 7.14
CA LEU A 85 -3.91 0.12 6.40
C LEU A 85 -4.55 -0.88 7.37
N THR A 86 -5.72 -1.38 7.04
CA THR A 86 -6.18 -2.65 7.61
C THR A 86 -5.39 -3.80 6.99
N GLU A 87 -5.39 -4.94 7.65
CA GLU A 87 -4.72 -6.13 7.13
C GLU A 87 -5.24 -6.53 5.74
N ALA A 88 -6.56 -6.45 5.54
CA ALA A 88 -7.19 -6.75 4.27
C ALA A 88 -6.81 -5.74 3.16
N GLU A 89 -6.74 -4.45 3.47
CA GLU A 89 -6.27 -3.42 2.54
C GLU A 89 -4.81 -3.63 2.17
N TRP A 90 -3.98 -3.98 3.16
CA TRP A 90 -2.57 -4.25 2.93
C TRP A 90 -2.38 -5.44 1.98
N GLU A 91 -3.06 -6.56 2.23
CA GLU A 91 -2.94 -7.75 1.37
C GLU A 91 -3.47 -7.49 -0.05
N TYR A 92 -4.56 -6.77 -0.19
CA TYR A 92 -5.07 -6.33 -1.49
C TYR A 92 -4.04 -5.49 -2.26
N ALA A 93 -3.45 -4.51 -1.59
CA ALA A 93 -2.44 -3.63 -2.18
C ALA A 93 -1.14 -4.39 -2.52
N ALA A 94 -0.68 -5.27 -1.63
CA ALA A 94 0.51 -6.08 -1.82
C ALA A 94 0.36 -7.06 -3.00
N ARG A 95 -0.78 -7.73 -3.11
CA ARG A 95 -1.06 -8.65 -4.22
C ARG A 95 -1.18 -7.96 -5.56
N ALA A 96 -1.64 -6.73 -5.61
CA ALA A 96 -1.81 -5.97 -6.84
C ALA A 96 -2.48 -6.78 -7.98
N GLY A 97 -3.54 -7.53 -7.64
CA GLY A 97 -4.29 -8.37 -8.57
C GLY A 97 -3.74 -9.78 -8.80
N THR A 98 -2.58 -10.14 -8.26
CA THR A 98 -2.04 -11.50 -8.39
C THR A 98 -2.72 -12.49 -7.45
N LYS A 99 -2.70 -13.77 -7.84
CA LYS A 99 -3.12 -14.92 -7.00
C LYS A 99 -1.92 -15.79 -6.59
N THR A 100 -0.74 -15.39 -6.97
CA THR A 100 0.51 -16.08 -6.67
C THR A 100 0.90 -15.91 -5.20
N ILE A 101 1.90 -16.62 -4.75
CA ILE A 101 2.41 -16.57 -3.38
C ILE A 101 2.94 -15.18 -3.04
N PHE A 102 3.66 -14.57 -3.98
CA PHE A 102 4.15 -13.20 -3.95
C PHE A 102 3.59 -12.42 -5.14
N ASN A 103 3.69 -11.11 -5.13
CA ASN A 103 3.29 -10.29 -6.29
C ASN A 103 4.22 -10.45 -7.50
N VAL A 104 5.42 -10.97 -7.30
CA VAL A 104 6.41 -11.29 -8.33
C VAL A 104 6.30 -12.73 -8.86
N GLY A 105 5.37 -13.53 -8.37
CA GLY A 105 5.18 -14.93 -8.77
C GLY A 105 5.13 -15.91 -7.60
N ASN A 106 5.47 -17.18 -7.85
CA ASN A 106 5.46 -18.23 -6.82
C ASN A 106 6.83 -18.43 -6.15
N GLN A 107 7.84 -17.72 -6.61
CA GLN A 107 9.18 -17.70 -6.03
C GLN A 107 9.64 -16.25 -5.89
N VAL A 108 10.56 -16.01 -4.99
CA VAL A 108 11.17 -14.71 -4.71
C VAL A 108 12.68 -14.87 -4.59
N SER A 109 13.43 -13.91 -5.12
CA SER A 109 14.88 -13.86 -5.02
C SER A 109 15.35 -12.56 -4.36
N GLY A 110 16.54 -12.55 -3.80
CA GLY A 110 17.16 -11.35 -3.23
C GLY A 110 17.47 -10.25 -4.26
N ASP A 111 17.34 -10.55 -5.56
CA ASP A 111 17.46 -9.55 -6.63
C ASP A 111 16.14 -8.80 -6.86
N ASP A 112 15.01 -9.44 -6.55
CA ASP A 112 13.68 -8.87 -6.73
C ASP A 112 13.16 -8.20 -5.44
N VAL A 113 13.57 -8.72 -4.27
CA VAL A 113 13.09 -8.32 -2.95
C VAL A 113 14.25 -8.20 -1.96
N ASN A 114 14.18 -7.29 -1.01
CA ASN A 114 15.17 -7.17 0.06
C ASN A 114 14.78 -8.05 1.26
N PHE A 115 15.36 -9.23 1.34
CA PHE A 115 15.13 -10.21 2.42
C PHE A 115 16.38 -11.08 2.63
N GLU A 116 16.33 -12.06 3.54
CA GLU A 116 17.38 -13.09 3.67
C GLU A 116 17.34 -14.03 2.45
N GLY A 117 17.86 -13.55 1.34
CA GLY A 117 17.74 -14.18 0.02
C GLY A 117 18.48 -15.51 -0.12
N THR A 118 19.30 -15.90 0.88
CA THR A 118 19.93 -17.21 0.92
C THR A 118 18.95 -18.30 1.38
N TYR A 119 17.77 -17.91 1.89
CA TYR A 119 16.67 -18.80 2.29
C TYR A 119 15.37 -18.44 1.52
N PRO A 120 15.34 -18.69 0.21
CA PRO A 120 14.15 -18.44 -0.61
C PRO A 120 13.00 -19.38 -0.25
N TYR A 121 11.80 -19.06 -0.72
CA TYR A 121 10.60 -19.85 -0.46
C TYR A 121 10.67 -21.26 -1.05
N LEU A 122 10.04 -22.24 -0.42
CA LEU A 122 10.03 -23.69 -0.71
C LEU A 122 11.32 -24.46 -0.37
N ILE A 123 12.29 -23.79 0.25
CA ILE A 123 13.52 -24.45 0.69
C ILE A 123 13.53 -24.75 2.18
N GLU A 124 12.49 -24.47 2.86
CA GLU A 124 12.45 -24.11 4.25
C GLU A 124 12.52 -25.20 5.24
N GLU A 125 12.05 -26.36 4.89
CA GLU A 125 11.90 -27.39 5.89
C GLU A 125 13.15 -28.28 6.03
N ASN A 126 14.01 -28.23 5.04
CA ASN A 126 15.28 -28.92 5.08
C ASN A 126 16.33 -28.07 4.37
N TYR A 127 17.31 -27.61 5.11
CA TYR A 127 18.55 -26.97 4.61
C TYR A 127 19.25 -27.69 3.44
N VAL A 128 18.71 -28.82 3.01
CA VAL A 128 19.20 -29.66 1.93
C VAL A 128 18.91 -29.05 0.56
N SER A 129 17.96 -28.17 0.43
CA SER A 129 17.53 -27.60 -0.84
C SER A 129 18.39 -26.44 -1.34
N GLN A 130 19.33 -25.94 -0.55
CA GLN A 130 20.40 -25.06 -1.09
C GLN A 130 21.16 -25.69 -2.26
N LYS A 131 20.93 -26.99 -2.51
CA LYS A 131 21.51 -27.74 -3.63
C LYS A 131 20.57 -27.90 -4.83
N ASP A 132 19.33 -27.40 -4.74
CA ASP A 132 18.40 -27.42 -5.86
C ASP A 132 18.71 -26.28 -6.81
N PRO A 133 19.28 -26.54 -8.02
CA PRO A 133 19.63 -25.50 -8.97
C PRO A 133 18.41 -24.78 -9.58
N SER A 134 17.19 -25.30 -9.38
CA SER A 134 15.96 -24.63 -9.79
C SER A 134 15.57 -23.49 -8.84
N VAL A 135 16.13 -23.46 -7.64
CA VAL A 135 15.86 -22.44 -6.64
C VAL A 135 16.93 -21.36 -6.72
N ARG A 136 16.52 -20.15 -7.05
CA ARG A 136 17.41 -18.99 -7.09
C ARG A 136 17.69 -18.51 -5.66
N ALA A 137 18.79 -18.98 -5.09
CA ALA A 137 19.38 -18.32 -3.93
C ALA A 137 19.81 -16.91 -4.36
N GLY A 138 19.20 -15.91 -3.77
CA GLY A 138 19.44 -14.52 -4.10
C GLY A 138 20.39 -13.82 -3.14
N ARG A 139 20.54 -12.52 -3.35
CA ARG A 139 21.40 -11.67 -2.54
C ARG A 139 20.76 -11.43 -1.15
N TYR A 140 21.57 -11.52 -0.11
CA TYR A 140 21.26 -10.99 1.21
C TYR A 140 22.01 -9.67 1.44
N ARG A 141 21.26 -8.62 1.79
CA ARG A 141 21.84 -7.27 2.01
C ARG A 141 22.13 -6.98 3.47
N GLY A 142 21.45 -7.68 4.39
CA GLY A 142 21.64 -7.54 5.84
C GLY A 142 21.23 -6.20 6.44
N GLN A 143 20.51 -5.37 5.68
CA GLN A 143 20.05 -4.05 6.11
C GLN A 143 18.89 -3.58 5.25
N THR A 144 18.19 -2.53 5.70
CA THR A 144 17.19 -1.82 4.89
C THR A 144 17.82 -1.14 3.68
N ILE A 145 17.05 -0.95 2.61
CA ILE A 145 17.44 -0.19 1.41
C ILE A 145 16.45 0.95 1.18
N ALA A 146 16.76 1.85 0.26
CA ALA A 146 15.90 2.99 -0.03
C ALA A 146 14.51 2.51 -0.51
N VAL A 147 13.46 3.21 -0.04
CA VAL A 147 12.06 2.81 -0.24
C VAL A 147 11.62 2.75 -1.71
N ASP A 148 12.40 3.27 -2.62
CA ASP A 148 12.16 3.29 -4.07
C ASP A 148 13.19 2.48 -4.87
N GLU A 149 14.04 1.71 -4.20
CA GLU A 149 14.87 0.70 -4.86
C GLU A 149 14.03 -0.50 -5.28
N LEU A 150 14.56 -1.30 -6.21
CA LEU A 150 13.90 -2.45 -6.82
C LEU A 150 12.64 -2.06 -7.61
N LYS A 151 11.85 -3.06 -8.00
CA LYS A 151 10.67 -2.86 -8.84
C LYS A 151 9.40 -2.78 -8.00
N PRO A 152 8.48 -1.85 -8.31
CA PRO A 152 7.18 -1.83 -7.67
C PRO A 152 6.30 -2.98 -8.18
N ASN A 153 5.24 -3.30 -7.44
CA ASN A 153 4.19 -4.18 -7.89
C ASN A 153 3.31 -3.52 -8.97
N ALA A 154 2.32 -4.25 -9.50
CA ALA A 154 1.45 -3.76 -10.57
C ALA A 154 0.57 -2.55 -10.18
N PHE A 155 0.44 -2.24 -8.88
CA PHE A 155 -0.23 -1.02 -8.40
C PHE A 155 0.75 0.14 -8.13
N GLY A 156 2.03 -0.05 -8.41
CA GLY A 156 3.06 0.97 -8.18
C GLY A 156 3.60 1.01 -6.75
N LEU A 157 3.32 0.00 -5.91
CA LEU A 157 3.81 -0.04 -4.53
C LEU A 157 5.15 -0.77 -4.46
N TYR A 158 6.09 -0.18 -3.75
CA TYR A 158 7.42 -0.73 -3.50
C TYR A 158 7.45 -1.51 -2.18
N HIS A 159 8.32 -2.49 -2.09
CA HIS A 159 8.66 -3.23 -0.87
C HIS A 159 7.47 -3.80 -0.09
N THR A 160 6.40 -4.20 -0.79
CA THR A 160 5.30 -4.94 -0.14
C THR A 160 5.70 -6.37 0.23
N HIS A 161 6.93 -6.76 -0.07
CA HIS A 161 7.63 -7.96 0.38
C HIS A 161 9.05 -7.57 0.77
N GLY A 162 9.46 -7.85 2.00
CA GLY A 162 10.79 -7.53 2.52
C GLY A 162 10.99 -6.06 2.88
N ASN A 163 12.22 -5.64 3.00
CA ASN A 163 12.73 -4.38 3.50
C ASN A 163 12.39 -4.18 4.98
N VAL A 164 11.22 -3.65 5.35
CA VAL A 164 10.70 -3.72 6.71
C VAL A 164 9.32 -4.37 6.73
N SER A 165 9.03 -5.13 7.78
CA SER A 165 7.65 -5.51 8.07
C SER A 165 6.82 -4.26 8.34
N GLU A 166 5.53 -4.28 8.00
CA GLU A 166 4.68 -3.11 8.08
C GLU A 166 3.58 -3.29 9.12
N TRP A 167 3.52 -2.42 10.13
CA TRP A 167 2.38 -2.33 11.02
C TRP A 167 1.09 -2.08 10.25
N VAL A 168 0.05 -2.83 10.58
CA VAL A 168 -1.32 -2.54 10.15
C VAL A 168 -2.20 -2.23 11.36
N PHE A 169 -3.43 -1.79 11.12
CA PHE A 169 -4.33 -1.37 12.21
C PHE A 169 -4.82 -2.54 13.07
N ASP A 170 -4.98 -3.70 12.49
CA ASP A 170 -5.69 -4.86 13.04
C ASP A 170 -5.01 -5.45 14.27
N TYR A 171 -5.81 -5.88 15.24
CA TYR A 171 -5.35 -6.84 16.23
C TYR A 171 -5.16 -8.22 15.60
N TYR A 172 -4.14 -8.94 16.05
CA TYR A 172 -3.92 -10.32 15.63
C TYR A 172 -4.95 -11.25 16.27
N GLY A 173 -5.64 -12.02 15.45
CA GLY A 173 -6.60 -13.03 15.85
C GLY A 173 -7.18 -13.78 14.67
N PRO A 174 -8.10 -14.72 14.90
CA PRO A 174 -8.80 -15.41 13.81
C PRO A 174 -9.56 -14.42 12.91
N TYR A 175 -9.64 -14.72 11.63
CA TYR A 175 -10.50 -13.98 10.73
C TYR A 175 -11.98 -14.21 11.06
N ASP A 176 -12.72 -13.12 11.15
CA ASP A 176 -14.18 -13.17 11.20
C ASP A 176 -14.73 -13.22 9.76
N THR A 177 -15.01 -14.42 9.26
CA THR A 177 -15.51 -14.62 7.91
C THR A 177 -16.91 -14.08 7.67
N GLN A 178 -17.62 -13.62 8.70
CA GLN A 178 -18.91 -12.94 8.61
C GLN A 178 -18.74 -11.43 8.34
N LYS A 179 -17.63 -10.83 8.75
CA LYS A 179 -17.29 -9.43 8.46
C LYS A 179 -16.67 -9.31 7.07
N THR A 180 -17.50 -9.26 6.04
CA THR A 180 -17.07 -9.27 4.64
C THR A 180 -16.84 -7.89 4.03
N SER A 181 -17.19 -6.80 4.71
CA SER A 181 -17.00 -5.42 4.22
C SER A 181 -16.09 -4.65 5.14
N ASP A 182 -14.99 -4.11 4.58
CA ASP A 182 -13.98 -3.30 5.26
C ASP A 182 -13.56 -3.87 6.63
N PRO A 183 -13.13 -5.15 6.70
CA PRO A 183 -12.73 -5.75 7.95
C PRO A 183 -11.49 -5.04 8.52
N ALA A 184 -11.40 -4.97 9.84
CA ALA A 184 -10.29 -4.36 10.58
C ALA A 184 -9.86 -5.22 11.77
N GLY A 185 -9.97 -6.54 11.61
CA GLY A 185 -9.61 -7.52 12.62
C GLY A 185 -10.56 -7.56 13.83
N PRO A 186 -10.14 -8.25 14.89
CA PRO A 186 -10.85 -8.28 16.16
C PRO A 186 -10.92 -6.87 16.82
N GLU A 187 -11.92 -6.64 17.65
CA GLU A 187 -12.09 -5.36 18.36
C GLU A 187 -11.06 -5.15 19.47
N SER A 188 -10.46 -6.24 19.96
CA SER A 188 -9.43 -6.22 20.99
C SER A 188 -8.45 -7.38 20.81
N GLY A 189 -7.25 -7.26 21.37
CA GLY A 189 -6.23 -8.28 21.34
C GLY A 189 -4.96 -7.82 22.06
N THR A 190 -4.01 -8.72 22.23
CA THR A 190 -2.71 -8.45 22.86
C THR A 190 -1.68 -7.97 21.84
N TYR A 191 -1.75 -8.49 20.62
CA TYR A 191 -0.78 -8.26 19.57
C TYR A 191 -1.41 -7.53 18.41
N ARG A 192 -0.62 -6.72 17.69
CA ARG A 192 -0.99 -6.12 16.43
C ARG A 192 -0.40 -6.92 15.27
N VAL A 193 -1.11 -6.93 14.16
CA VAL A 193 -0.64 -7.58 12.93
C VAL A 193 0.46 -6.73 12.29
N ASN A 194 1.49 -7.38 11.77
CA ASN A 194 2.39 -6.82 10.78
C ASN A 194 2.52 -7.75 9.58
N ARG A 195 2.88 -7.19 8.46
CA ARG A 195 2.81 -7.85 7.14
C ARG A 195 4.08 -7.61 6.34
N GLY A 196 4.28 -8.44 5.30
CA GLY A 196 5.33 -8.25 4.30
C GLY A 196 6.64 -8.95 4.58
N GLY A 197 6.96 -9.17 5.87
CA GLY A 197 8.30 -9.60 6.28
C GLY A 197 9.35 -8.52 6.04
N SER A 198 10.58 -8.74 6.44
CA SER A 198 11.65 -7.75 6.46
C SER A 198 12.92 -8.24 5.77
N TYR A 199 13.97 -7.41 5.79
CA TYR A 199 15.27 -7.72 5.19
C TYR A 199 15.99 -8.92 5.84
N ILE A 200 15.62 -9.32 7.07
CA ILE A 200 16.20 -10.48 7.77
C ILE A 200 15.31 -11.73 7.72
N ASP A 201 14.10 -11.61 7.20
CA ASP A 201 13.17 -12.72 7.17
C ASP A 201 13.45 -13.67 6.02
N PHE A 202 13.06 -14.94 6.20
CA PHE A 202 13.11 -15.98 5.18
C PHE A 202 11.93 -15.86 4.21
N GLY A 203 12.06 -16.42 3.01
CA GLY A 203 11.05 -16.35 1.97
C GLY A 203 9.63 -16.69 2.40
N LYS A 204 9.46 -17.64 3.36
CA LYS A 204 8.13 -18.01 3.88
C LYS A 204 7.38 -16.87 4.57
N HIS A 205 8.11 -15.96 5.20
CA HIS A 205 7.54 -14.84 5.94
C HIS A 205 7.14 -13.69 5.03
N LEU A 206 7.60 -13.70 3.78
CA LEU A 206 7.30 -12.67 2.80
C LEU A 206 6.02 -12.91 2.00
N ARG A 207 5.39 -14.10 2.11
CA ARG A 207 4.17 -14.43 1.33
C ARG A 207 3.09 -13.36 1.53
N SER A 208 2.39 -13.03 0.46
CA SER A 208 1.28 -12.05 0.53
C SER A 208 0.26 -12.39 1.62
N ALA A 209 0.04 -13.66 1.90
CA ALA A 209 -0.91 -14.12 2.91
C ALA A 209 -0.28 -14.30 4.31
N TYR A 210 1.06 -14.19 4.46
CA TYR A 210 1.69 -14.40 5.75
C TYR A 210 1.34 -13.30 6.74
N ARG A 211 0.97 -13.70 7.93
CA ARG A 211 0.61 -12.82 9.05
C ARG A 211 1.64 -12.96 10.15
N SER A 212 2.17 -11.87 10.63
CA SER A 212 2.96 -11.85 11.85
C SER A 212 2.24 -11.07 12.95
N ALA A 213 2.65 -11.29 14.18
CA ALA A 213 2.06 -10.65 15.35
C ALA A 213 3.17 -10.15 16.28
N THR A 214 3.11 -8.85 16.59
CA THR A 214 4.09 -8.22 17.47
C THR A 214 3.35 -7.44 18.57
N ASN A 215 3.92 -7.41 19.77
CA ASN A 215 3.41 -6.58 20.84
C ASN A 215 3.45 -5.10 20.40
N PRO A 216 2.33 -4.36 20.47
CA PRO A 216 2.27 -2.98 20.00
C PRO A 216 3.23 -2.00 20.70
N ALA A 217 3.77 -2.37 21.87
CA ALA A 217 4.73 -1.56 22.62
C ALA A 217 6.19 -1.87 22.27
N ASP A 218 6.46 -2.97 21.53
CA ASP A 218 7.83 -3.40 21.22
C ASP A 218 8.29 -2.77 19.89
N PRO A 219 9.27 -1.86 19.92
CA PRO A 219 9.91 -1.40 18.70
C PRO A 219 10.87 -2.47 18.16
N ASP A 220 11.03 -2.55 16.85
CA ASP A 220 11.89 -3.54 16.20
C ASP A 220 12.61 -2.87 14.99
N PRO A 221 13.94 -3.05 14.82
CA PRO A 221 14.68 -2.51 13.70
C PRO A 221 14.31 -3.12 12.33
N ASN A 222 13.43 -4.10 12.32
CA ASN A 222 12.89 -4.71 11.12
C ASN A 222 11.43 -4.30 10.84
N LEU A 223 10.84 -3.42 11.66
CA LEU A 223 9.42 -3.13 11.67
C LEU A 223 9.16 -1.62 11.54
N GLY A 224 8.56 -1.26 10.44
CA GLY A 224 8.13 0.08 10.08
C GLY A 224 6.63 0.11 9.74
N PHE A 225 6.22 0.97 8.83
CA PHE A 225 4.83 1.07 8.42
C PHE A 225 4.66 1.85 7.12
N ARG A 226 3.51 1.67 6.51
CA ARG A 226 2.99 2.40 5.36
C ARG A 226 1.68 3.08 5.74
N ILE A 227 1.35 4.20 5.09
CA ILE A 227 0.14 4.95 5.37
C ILE A 227 -0.84 4.92 4.21
N CYS A 228 -2.10 5.11 4.56
CA CYS A 228 -3.18 5.30 3.60
C CYS A 228 -4.16 6.37 4.10
N ARG A 229 -5.17 6.66 3.30
CA ARG A 229 -6.34 7.43 3.71
C ARG A 229 -7.57 7.02 2.89
N ASN A 230 -8.75 7.22 3.45
CA ASN A 230 -9.98 6.94 2.73
C ASN A 230 -10.09 7.83 1.48
N ALA A 231 -10.50 7.24 0.36
CA ALA A 231 -10.97 8.03 -0.76
C ALA A 231 -12.32 8.65 -0.38
N GLN A 232 -12.40 9.97 -0.40
CA GLN A 232 -13.68 10.65 -0.21
C GLN A 232 -14.57 10.38 -1.43
N PRO A 233 -15.87 10.14 -1.25
CA PRO A 233 -16.77 10.07 -2.39
C PRO A 233 -16.66 11.36 -3.20
N LEU A 234 -16.53 11.26 -4.51
CA LEU A 234 -16.51 12.42 -5.41
C LEU A 234 -17.74 13.33 -5.23
N ASP A 235 -18.85 12.77 -4.72
CA ASP A 235 -20.08 13.51 -4.46
C ASP A 235 -20.03 14.39 -3.19
N THR A 236 -19.00 14.23 -2.33
CA THR A 236 -18.77 15.10 -1.16
C THR A 236 -17.79 16.24 -1.44
N VAL A 237 -17.21 16.29 -2.60
CA VAL A 237 -16.54 17.49 -3.09
C VAL A 237 -17.64 18.45 -3.53
N VAL A 238 -18.40 18.99 -2.60
CA VAL A 238 -19.12 20.24 -2.80
C VAL A 238 -18.02 21.25 -3.11
N ALA A 239 -17.98 21.69 -4.35
CA ALA A 239 -17.09 22.74 -4.80
C ALA A 239 -17.38 24.04 -4.04
N THR A 240 -16.89 24.15 -2.82
CA THR A 240 -16.72 25.42 -2.10
C THR A 240 -15.40 26.10 -2.47
N ALA A 241 -14.60 25.49 -3.33
CA ALA A 241 -13.51 26.19 -3.98
C ALA A 241 -14.13 27.14 -4.99
N ALA A 242 -13.88 28.44 -4.81
CA ALA A 242 -14.08 29.42 -5.87
C ALA A 242 -13.50 28.85 -7.17
N PRO A 243 -14.18 29.01 -8.32
CA PRO A 243 -13.73 28.38 -9.55
C PRO A 243 -12.27 28.75 -9.79
N PHE A 244 -11.40 27.74 -9.79
CA PHE A 244 -10.00 27.92 -10.14
C PHE A 244 -9.96 28.34 -11.60
N ARG A 245 -9.91 29.66 -11.84
CA ARG A 245 -9.72 30.21 -13.18
C ARG A 245 -8.24 30.13 -13.50
N ILE A 246 -7.85 29.09 -14.25
CA ILE A 246 -6.60 29.15 -15.00
C ILE A 246 -6.81 30.29 -16.02
N ALA A 247 -5.99 31.33 -15.94
CA ALA A 247 -5.90 32.32 -17.01
C ALA A 247 -5.33 31.58 -18.23
N MET A 248 -6.22 31.15 -19.12
CA MET A 248 -5.84 30.43 -20.33
C MET A 248 -5.38 31.45 -21.37
N PRO A 249 -4.30 31.19 -22.11
CA PRO A 249 -3.93 32.02 -23.27
C PRO A 249 -5.08 32.04 -24.30
N ALA A 250 -5.19 33.09 -25.04
CA ALA A 250 -6.35 33.46 -25.84
C ALA A 250 -6.92 32.39 -26.79
N HIS A 251 -6.24 31.29 -27.06
CA HIS A 251 -6.75 30.18 -27.89
C HIS A 251 -6.09 28.81 -27.53
N PRO A 252 -6.30 28.19 -26.38
CA PRO A 252 -5.92 26.81 -26.20
C PRO A 252 -7.04 25.90 -26.72
N ARG A 253 -6.74 25.06 -27.67
CA ARG A 253 -7.58 23.89 -27.95
C ARG A 253 -7.28 22.84 -26.86
N VAL A 254 -8.16 22.73 -25.89
CA VAL A 254 -8.08 21.67 -24.83
C VAL A 254 -9.02 20.56 -25.24
N LEU A 255 -8.51 19.34 -25.25
CA LEU A 255 -9.28 18.12 -25.49
C LEU A 255 -9.18 17.25 -24.23
N VAL A 256 -10.31 16.85 -23.67
CA VAL A 256 -10.36 15.86 -22.61
C VAL A 256 -10.64 14.49 -23.23
N ALA A 257 -9.60 13.66 -23.35
CA ALA A 257 -9.72 12.28 -23.79
C ALA A 257 -9.81 11.36 -22.57
N TYR A 258 -10.71 10.38 -22.59
CA TYR A 258 -10.88 9.45 -21.49
C TYR A 258 -11.25 8.06 -21.98
N PHE A 259 -10.83 7.05 -21.17
CA PHE A 259 -11.29 5.67 -21.25
C PHE A 259 -11.98 5.30 -19.95
N SER A 260 -13.15 4.68 -20.01
CA SER A 260 -13.87 4.25 -18.83
C SER A 260 -14.60 2.94 -19.07
N SER A 261 -14.25 1.93 -18.29
CA SER A 261 -14.95 0.64 -18.24
C SER A 261 -16.06 0.59 -17.18
N SER A 262 -15.94 1.41 -16.13
CA SER A 262 -16.87 1.44 -14.99
C SER A 262 -17.78 2.68 -14.95
N GLY A 263 -17.60 3.62 -15.87
CA GLY A 263 -18.32 4.90 -15.89
C GLY A 263 -17.72 6.00 -15.00
N ASN A 264 -16.87 5.69 -14.05
CA ASN A 264 -16.30 6.69 -13.13
C ASN A 264 -15.39 7.70 -13.84
N THR A 265 -14.51 7.22 -14.71
CA THR A 265 -13.61 8.08 -15.48
C THR A 265 -14.40 8.97 -16.46
N LYS A 266 -15.51 8.45 -17.01
CA LYS A 266 -16.43 9.21 -17.85
C LYS A 266 -16.99 10.41 -17.09
N ARG A 267 -17.51 10.20 -15.89
CA ARG A 267 -18.10 11.25 -15.05
C ARG A 267 -17.07 12.34 -14.68
N ALA A 268 -15.84 11.92 -14.35
CA ALA A 268 -14.74 12.86 -14.09
C ALA A 268 -14.37 13.68 -15.34
N ALA A 269 -14.30 13.05 -16.50
CA ALA A 269 -14.00 13.70 -17.76
C ALA A 269 -15.10 14.69 -18.18
N GLU A 270 -16.37 14.34 -17.98
CA GLU A 270 -17.51 15.23 -18.23
C GLU A 270 -17.48 16.50 -17.36
N LEU A 271 -17.12 16.35 -16.07
CA LEU A 271 -16.94 17.47 -15.15
C LEU A 271 -15.77 18.38 -15.58
N LEU A 272 -14.64 17.79 -15.97
CA LEU A 272 -13.48 18.54 -16.47
C LEU A 272 -13.82 19.29 -17.76
N SER A 273 -14.43 18.61 -18.73
CA SER A 273 -14.85 19.20 -19.99
C SER A 273 -15.80 20.38 -19.77
N LYS A 274 -16.79 20.22 -18.90
CA LYS A 274 -17.74 21.28 -18.55
C LYS A 274 -17.07 22.49 -17.89
N ASN A 275 -16.12 22.24 -16.98
CA ASN A 275 -15.42 23.31 -16.25
C ASN A 275 -14.40 24.05 -17.11
N LEU A 276 -13.79 23.36 -18.08
CA LEU A 276 -12.81 23.93 -19.00
C LEU A 276 -13.44 24.48 -20.26
N GLY A 277 -14.72 24.21 -20.52
CA GLY A 277 -15.42 24.62 -21.77
C GLY A 277 -14.78 23.99 -23.00
N CYS A 278 -14.33 22.73 -22.90
CA CYS A 278 -13.62 22.04 -23.97
C CYS A 278 -14.35 20.79 -24.45
N ASP A 279 -13.94 20.24 -25.58
CA ASP A 279 -14.54 19.03 -26.14
C ASP A 279 -14.20 17.77 -25.31
N LEU A 280 -15.15 16.84 -25.26
CA LEU A 280 -15.02 15.55 -24.62
C LEU A 280 -14.83 14.48 -25.69
N PHE A 281 -13.73 13.72 -25.60
CA PHE A 281 -13.43 12.66 -26.54
C PHE A 281 -13.34 11.30 -25.84
N PRO A 282 -14.34 10.42 -25.99
CA PRO A 282 -14.28 9.07 -25.47
C PRO A 282 -13.32 8.21 -26.29
N ILE A 283 -12.38 7.59 -25.64
CA ILE A 283 -11.53 6.56 -26.25
C ILE A 283 -12.32 5.25 -26.22
N THR A 284 -12.73 4.77 -27.39
CA THR A 284 -13.42 3.47 -27.54
C THR A 284 -12.45 2.42 -28.07
N MET A 285 -12.51 1.22 -27.49
CA MET A 285 -11.71 0.12 -28.00
C MET A 285 -12.29 -0.43 -29.29
N LYS A 286 -11.43 -0.75 -30.26
CA LYS A 286 -11.81 -1.35 -31.55
C LYS A 286 -12.43 -2.74 -31.39
N HIS A 287 -12.14 -3.44 -30.30
CA HIS A 287 -12.68 -4.75 -29.96
C HIS A 287 -13.16 -4.75 -28.53
N PRO A 288 -14.43 -5.13 -28.25
CA PRO A 288 -14.90 -5.24 -26.88
C PRO A 288 -14.18 -6.38 -26.16
N TYR A 289 -13.81 -6.12 -24.94
CA TYR A 289 -13.08 -7.05 -24.09
C TYR A 289 -13.90 -8.26 -23.71
N GLN A 290 -13.34 -9.44 -23.97
CA GLN A 290 -13.77 -10.68 -23.32
C GLN A 290 -12.64 -11.11 -22.35
N GLY A 291 -12.72 -10.70 -21.09
CA GLY A 291 -11.75 -11.10 -20.07
C GLY A 291 -11.42 -10.02 -19.03
N ASN A 292 -10.45 -10.30 -18.17
CA ASN A 292 -10.08 -9.42 -17.06
C ASN A 292 -9.34 -8.18 -17.58
N ILE A 293 -9.93 -7.00 -17.42
CA ILE A 293 -9.48 -5.69 -17.90
C ILE A 293 -8.02 -5.38 -17.54
N TYR A 294 -7.54 -5.88 -16.40
CA TYR A 294 -6.17 -5.62 -15.93
C TYR A 294 -5.08 -6.34 -16.73
N LYS A 295 -5.41 -7.41 -17.42
CA LYS A 295 -4.42 -8.20 -18.18
C LYS A 295 -4.04 -7.57 -19.52
N VAL A 296 -4.86 -6.69 -20.04
CA VAL A 296 -4.75 -6.16 -21.40
C VAL A 296 -4.25 -4.72 -21.45
N SER A 297 -4.44 -3.93 -20.39
CA SER A 297 -3.86 -2.58 -20.34
C SER A 297 -2.32 -2.60 -20.38
N GLN A 298 -1.70 -3.72 -19.98
CA GLN A 298 -0.24 -3.88 -20.10
C GLN A 298 0.21 -4.30 -21.51
N GLU A 299 -0.56 -5.11 -22.24
CA GLU A 299 -0.19 -5.53 -23.60
C GLU A 299 -0.40 -4.42 -24.62
N ASP A 300 -1.41 -3.56 -24.45
CA ASP A 300 -1.69 -2.46 -25.37
C ASP A 300 -0.76 -1.26 -25.17
N LEU A 301 -0.28 -1.01 -23.95
CA LEU A 301 0.73 0.03 -23.67
C LEU A 301 2.08 -0.24 -24.33
N TYR A 302 2.41 -1.51 -24.63
CA TYR A 302 3.67 -1.89 -25.27
C TYR A 302 3.60 -2.00 -26.81
N LYS A 303 2.42 -1.90 -27.42
CA LYS A 303 2.25 -2.04 -28.88
C LYS A 303 2.22 -0.74 -29.65
N GLY A 304 2.46 0.41 -29.01
CA GLY A 304 2.72 1.70 -29.67
C GLY A 304 1.66 2.10 -30.70
N TYR A 305 0.42 2.32 -30.25
CA TYR A 305 -0.61 2.95 -31.05
C TYR A 305 -1.00 4.31 -30.46
#